data_98f09bae86d354f9886b17fd57b1e7de
#
_entry.id   98f09bae86d354f9886b17fd57b1e7de
#
_cell.length_a   1.000
_cell.length_b   1.000
_cell.length_c   1.000
_cell.angle_alpha   90.00
_cell.angle_beta   90.00
_cell.angle_gamma   90.00
#
_symmetry.space_group_name_H-M   'P 1'
#
loop_
_entity.id
_entity.type
_entity.pdbx_description
1 polymer ?
#
loop_
_entity_poly.entity_id
_entity_poly.type
_entity_poly.pdbx_seq_one_letter_code
_entity_poly.pdbx_strand_id
1 'polypeptide(L)'
;MATIKNTENWSFETKQLHIGQETADPVTDSRAVPIYQTTSYVFHDSQHAADRFGLADAGNIYGRLTNSTQDVFEKRIAALEGGVAALATASGAAAITYTIQALAQAGDDIVAQKTIYGGSYNLLAHTLPQFGVETTFVDAHNLEELEGAIKDNTKAVYIETLGNPNSDIPDIEAIAKIAHKHGLPLVIDNTFGTPYLIRPIEYGADIVVHSATKFIGGHGTTLGGIIVDSGKFDWKASGKYAPIAEPNPSYHGISFADAVGPAAFVTYIRAILLRDTGATISPFNAFLLLQGTETLSLRIERHVENTKKVVEFLTNHPQVEHVNHPSLPNHPDHALYEKYFPNGGASIFTFDIKGGKEAAFKFIDKLQIFSLLANVADVKSLVIHPATTTHSQLTAEELEDQGIHQGTIRLSIGTENINDILADLEQAFN
;
A
#
# COMPACT_ATOMS: atom_id res chain seq x y z
N MET A 1 -12.30 -5.51 -36.11
CA MET A 1 -12.26 -5.84 -34.70
C MET A 1 -10.79 -5.80 -34.28
N ALA A 2 -10.42 -4.98 -33.32
CA ALA A 2 -9.07 -5.01 -32.79
C ALA A 2 -8.83 -6.39 -32.14
N THR A 3 -7.74 -7.05 -32.49
CA THR A 3 -7.36 -8.34 -31.91
C THR A 3 -7.13 -8.12 -30.40
N ILE A 4 -7.85 -8.84 -29.55
CA ILE A 4 -7.59 -8.84 -28.11
C ILE A 4 -6.14 -9.30 -27.92
N LYS A 5 -5.28 -8.41 -27.42
CA LYS A 5 -3.88 -8.72 -27.18
C LYS A 5 -3.80 -9.64 -25.98
N ASN A 6 -3.06 -10.74 -26.07
CA ASN A 6 -2.76 -11.57 -24.92
C ASN A 6 -1.75 -10.82 -24.03
N THR A 7 -2.26 -10.23 -22.92
CA THR A 7 -1.50 -9.40 -22.01
C THR A 7 -0.89 -10.17 -20.84
N GLU A 8 -1.27 -11.44 -20.67
CA GLU A 8 -0.84 -12.27 -19.52
C GLU A 8 0.68 -12.42 -19.47
N ASN A 9 1.30 -12.62 -20.62
CA ASN A 9 2.73 -12.84 -20.75
C ASN A 9 3.57 -11.56 -20.88
N TRP A 10 2.96 -10.39 -20.72
CA TRP A 10 3.72 -9.14 -20.77
C TRP A 10 4.55 -8.98 -19.49
N SER A 11 5.79 -8.48 -19.67
CA SER A 11 6.65 -8.07 -18.56
C SER A 11 6.08 -6.85 -17.84
N PHE A 12 6.57 -6.60 -16.64
CA PHE A 12 6.11 -5.51 -15.78
C PHE A 12 6.08 -4.16 -16.51
N GLU A 13 7.17 -3.80 -17.19
CA GLU A 13 7.36 -2.53 -17.87
C GLU A 13 6.36 -2.34 -19.02
N THR A 14 5.95 -3.41 -19.67
CA THR A 14 4.90 -3.36 -20.69
C THR A 14 3.52 -3.24 -20.04
N LYS A 15 3.28 -3.99 -18.97
CA LYS A 15 2.00 -3.91 -18.24
C LYS A 15 1.77 -2.52 -17.64
N GLN A 16 2.80 -1.90 -17.04
CA GLN A 16 2.67 -0.57 -16.43
C GLN A 16 2.32 0.54 -17.43
N LEU A 17 2.58 0.33 -18.73
CA LEU A 17 2.30 1.29 -19.79
C LEU A 17 0.97 1.04 -20.50
N HIS A 18 0.48 -0.20 -20.54
CA HIS A 18 -0.56 -0.57 -21.50
C HIS A 18 -1.83 -1.18 -20.91
N ILE A 19 -1.76 -1.82 -19.73
CA ILE A 19 -2.95 -2.47 -19.14
C ILE A 19 -4.02 -1.41 -18.85
N GLY A 20 -5.27 -1.73 -19.23
CA GLY A 20 -6.43 -0.85 -19.11
C GLY A 20 -6.59 0.14 -20.28
N GLN A 21 -5.58 0.24 -21.17
CA GLN A 21 -5.63 1.04 -22.40
C GLN A 21 -4.95 0.32 -23.58
N GLU A 22 -5.22 -0.96 -23.73
CA GLU A 22 -4.68 -1.80 -24.80
C GLU A 22 -5.08 -1.31 -26.20
N THR A 23 -6.19 -0.58 -26.26
CA THR A 23 -6.69 0.13 -27.44
C THR A 23 -6.81 1.62 -27.17
N ALA A 24 -6.84 2.44 -28.22
CA ALA A 24 -7.17 3.86 -28.09
C ALA A 24 -8.60 4.04 -27.56
N ASP A 25 -8.91 5.25 -27.05
CA ASP A 25 -10.29 5.59 -26.65
C ASP A 25 -11.26 5.35 -27.81
N PRO A 26 -12.35 4.57 -27.62
CA PRO A 26 -13.19 4.13 -28.72
C PRO A 26 -14.05 5.24 -29.35
N VAL A 27 -14.12 6.41 -28.71
CA VAL A 27 -14.93 7.55 -29.19
C VAL A 27 -14.08 8.58 -29.89
N THR A 28 -12.88 8.84 -29.38
CA THR A 28 -12.02 9.96 -29.84
C THR A 28 -10.72 9.51 -30.48
N ASP A 29 -10.42 8.21 -30.50
CA ASP A 29 -9.13 7.64 -30.90
C ASP A 29 -7.93 8.19 -30.11
N SER A 30 -8.17 8.80 -28.94
CA SER A 30 -7.12 9.34 -28.08
C SER A 30 -6.15 8.23 -27.66
N ARG A 31 -4.86 8.49 -27.82
CA ARG A 31 -3.79 7.58 -27.35
C ARG A 31 -3.59 7.69 -25.83
N ALA A 32 -3.67 8.89 -25.26
CA ALA A 32 -3.62 9.10 -23.83
C ALA A 32 -4.96 8.70 -23.18
N VAL A 33 -4.94 8.28 -21.92
CA VAL A 33 -6.16 8.02 -21.16
C VAL A 33 -6.92 9.34 -20.97
N PRO A 34 -8.17 9.48 -21.46
CA PRO A 34 -8.95 10.69 -21.23
C PRO A 34 -9.29 10.89 -19.75
N ILE A 35 -9.39 12.15 -19.33
CA ILE A 35 -9.88 12.51 -18.00
C ILE A 35 -11.39 12.71 -18.09
N TYR A 36 -12.17 11.72 -17.65
CA TYR A 36 -13.63 11.82 -17.61
C TYR A 36 -14.09 12.52 -16.33
N GLN A 37 -13.98 13.85 -16.32
CA GLN A 37 -14.37 14.67 -15.18
C GLN A 37 -15.89 14.90 -15.17
N THR A 38 -16.63 13.88 -14.73
CA THR A 38 -18.10 13.91 -14.65
C THR A 38 -18.61 13.22 -13.40
N THR A 39 -19.76 13.68 -12.89
CA THR A 39 -20.45 13.06 -11.76
C THR A 39 -21.42 11.96 -12.17
N SER A 40 -21.99 12.04 -13.37
CA SER A 40 -23.11 11.18 -13.80
C SER A 40 -23.05 10.85 -15.28
N TYR A 41 -23.73 9.80 -15.66
CA TYR A 41 -23.79 9.28 -17.03
C TYR A 41 -25.24 9.15 -17.47
N VAL A 42 -25.51 9.47 -18.75
CA VAL A 42 -26.86 9.43 -19.32
C VAL A 42 -27.20 8.01 -19.75
N PHE A 43 -28.39 7.55 -19.41
CA PHE A 43 -28.94 6.30 -19.91
C PHE A 43 -29.65 6.52 -21.25
N HIS A 44 -29.69 5.48 -22.09
CA HIS A 44 -30.33 5.55 -23.42
C HIS A 44 -31.86 5.64 -23.29
N ASP A 45 -32.43 4.88 -22.33
CA ASP A 45 -33.84 4.84 -21.99
C ASP A 45 -34.05 4.35 -20.54
N SER A 46 -35.30 4.22 -20.11
CA SER A 46 -35.66 3.78 -18.74
C SER A 46 -35.31 2.30 -18.49
N GLN A 47 -35.35 1.44 -19.52
CA GLN A 47 -34.98 0.04 -19.38
C GLN A 47 -33.47 -0.10 -19.19
N HIS A 48 -32.66 0.61 -19.96
CA HIS A 48 -31.22 0.66 -19.78
C HIS A 48 -30.83 1.14 -18.38
N ALA A 49 -31.54 2.16 -17.84
CA ALA A 49 -31.34 2.58 -16.46
C ALA A 49 -31.65 1.45 -15.45
N ALA A 50 -32.77 0.78 -15.61
CA ALA A 50 -33.17 -0.35 -14.74
C ALA A 50 -32.14 -1.50 -14.79
N ASP A 51 -31.67 -1.86 -15.98
CA ASP A 51 -30.70 -2.93 -16.18
C ASP A 51 -29.34 -2.62 -15.54
N ARG A 52 -28.88 -1.35 -15.61
CA ARG A 52 -27.67 -0.86 -14.93
C ARG A 52 -27.78 -0.99 -13.40
N PHE A 53 -28.87 -0.52 -12.82
CA PHE A 53 -29.11 -0.61 -11.38
C PHE A 53 -29.37 -2.05 -10.90
N GLY A 54 -29.95 -2.87 -11.77
CA GLY A 54 -30.19 -4.29 -11.53
C GLY A 54 -28.99 -5.21 -11.79
N LEU A 55 -27.82 -4.65 -12.20
CA LEU A 55 -26.59 -5.38 -12.56
C LEU A 55 -26.76 -6.32 -13.78
N ALA A 56 -27.81 -6.14 -14.57
CA ALA A 56 -28.02 -6.88 -15.81
C ALA A 56 -27.18 -6.33 -16.97
N ASP A 57 -26.77 -5.08 -16.88
CA ASP A 57 -25.88 -4.41 -17.85
C ASP A 57 -24.71 -3.73 -17.12
N ALA A 58 -23.48 -3.96 -17.59
CA ALA A 58 -22.28 -3.40 -17.00
C ALA A 58 -21.98 -1.99 -17.53
N GLY A 59 -21.48 -1.10 -16.66
CA GLY A 59 -20.97 0.22 -17.07
C GLY A 59 -21.17 1.31 -16.03
N ASN A 60 -20.98 2.55 -16.50
CA ASN A 60 -20.99 3.70 -15.60
C ASN A 60 -22.43 4.12 -15.25
N ILE A 61 -22.63 4.49 -13.97
CA ILE A 61 -23.88 5.04 -13.44
C ILE A 61 -23.60 6.42 -12.85
N TYR A 62 -22.70 6.47 -11.90
CA TYR A 62 -22.36 7.67 -11.13
C TYR A 62 -20.88 7.66 -10.76
N GLY A 63 -20.20 8.80 -10.91
CA GLY A 63 -18.74 8.93 -10.78
C GLY A 63 -18.14 8.50 -9.44
N ARG A 64 -18.95 8.42 -8.36
CA ARG A 64 -18.51 7.86 -7.09
C ARG A 64 -18.30 6.34 -7.15
N LEU A 65 -19.09 5.63 -7.94
CA LEU A 65 -19.04 4.17 -8.06
C LEU A 65 -18.07 3.72 -9.15
N THR A 66 -18.18 4.35 -10.33
CA THR A 66 -17.42 3.97 -11.53
C THR A 66 -17.07 5.21 -12.35
N ASN A 67 -15.86 5.21 -12.90
CA ASN A 67 -15.40 6.23 -13.81
C ASN A 67 -14.32 5.63 -14.73
N SER A 68 -14.38 5.91 -16.03
CA SER A 68 -13.48 5.29 -17.01
C SER A 68 -12.00 5.62 -16.80
N THR A 69 -11.66 6.79 -16.25
CA THR A 69 -10.25 7.13 -15.92
C THR A 69 -9.77 6.33 -14.72
N GLN A 70 -10.60 6.22 -13.68
CA GLN A 70 -10.31 5.42 -12.49
C GLN A 70 -10.17 3.93 -12.84
N ASP A 71 -11.03 3.40 -13.71
CA ASP A 71 -11.03 2.01 -14.16
C ASP A 71 -9.69 1.61 -14.80
N VAL A 72 -9.08 2.48 -15.59
CA VAL A 72 -7.74 2.23 -16.16
C VAL A 72 -6.69 2.10 -15.05
N PHE A 73 -6.72 2.99 -14.06
CA PHE A 73 -5.80 2.93 -12.93
C PHE A 73 -5.98 1.65 -12.11
N GLU A 74 -7.23 1.29 -11.81
CA GLU A 74 -7.58 0.08 -11.07
C GLU A 74 -7.10 -1.19 -11.80
N LYS A 75 -7.42 -1.34 -13.09
CA LYS A 75 -6.98 -2.47 -13.91
C LYS A 75 -5.46 -2.58 -14.00
N ARG A 76 -4.78 -1.45 -14.13
CA ARG A 76 -3.32 -1.42 -14.25
C ARG A 76 -2.65 -1.89 -12.97
N ILE A 77 -3.04 -1.34 -11.82
CA ILE A 77 -2.45 -1.77 -10.53
C ILE A 77 -2.83 -3.21 -10.20
N ALA A 78 -4.07 -3.64 -10.46
CA ALA A 78 -4.44 -5.05 -10.28
C ALA A 78 -3.52 -5.99 -11.07
N ALA A 79 -3.27 -5.69 -12.34
CA ALA A 79 -2.38 -6.51 -13.17
C ALA A 79 -0.91 -6.46 -12.75
N LEU A 80 -0.43 -5.34 -12.23
CA LEU A 80 0.95 -5.21 -11.74
C LEU A 80 1.17 -5.99 -10.44
N GLU A 81 0.19 -5.99 -9.53
CA GLU A 81 0.23 -6.79 -8.30
C GLU A 81 -0.07 -8.27 -8.52
N GLY A 82 -0.64 -8.64 -9.67
CA GLY A 82 -1.09 -10.00 -9.94
C GLY A 82 -2.45 -10.35 -9.32
N GLY A 83 -3.26 -9.34 -9.00
CA GLY A 83 -4.64 -9.48 -8.53
C GLY A 83 -5.65 -9.59 -9.66
N VAL A 84 -6.87 -9.96 -9.32
CA VAL A 84 -7.99 -10.11 -10.27
C VAL A 84 -8.76 -8.82 -10.46
N ALA A 85 -8.78 -7.96 -9.45
CA ALA A 85 -9.48 -6.67 -9.46
C ALA A 85 -8.88 -5.70 -8.45
N ALA A 86 -9.12 -4.40 -8.65
CA ALA A 86 -8.75 -3.38 -7.69
C ALA A 86 -9.82 -2.29 -7.55
N LEU A 87 -9.73 -1.53 -6.45
CA LEU A 87 -10.58 -0.39 -6.14
C LEU A 87 -9.74 0.79 -5.71
N ALA A 88 -9.80 1.87 -6.47
CA ALA A 88 -9.15 3.13 -6.12
C ALA A 88 -9.98 3.93 -5.10
N THR A 89 -9.30 4.54 -4.15
CA THR A 89 -9.89 5.36 -3.07
C THR A 89 -9.19 6.71 -2.96
N ALA A 90 -9.80 7.64 -2.21
CA ALA A 90 -9.30 9.00 -2.05
C ALA A 90 -7.92 9.10 -1.37
N SER A 91 -7.52 8.08 -0.61
CA SER A 91 -6.22 8.02 0.09
C SER A 91 -5.87 6.60 0.51
N GLY A 92 -4.60 6.36 0.86
CA GLY A 92 -4.17 5.10 1.49
C GLY A 92 -4.92 4.81 2.79
N ALA A 93 -5.16 5.83 3.61
CA ALA A 93 -5.96 5.68 4.83
C ALA A 93 -7.39 5.19 4.54
N ALA A 94 -8.03 5.71 3.47
CA ALA A 94 -9.35 5.22 3.05
C ALA A 94 -9.29 3.77 2.54
N ALA A 95 -8.22 3.38 1.83
CA ALA A 95 -8.03 1.99 1.40
C ALA A 95 -7.94 1.04 2.58
N ILE A 96 -7.13 1.36 3.59
CA ILE A 96 -6.99 0.55 4.82
C ILE A 96 -8.32 0.51 5.57
N THR A 97 -8.95 1.67 5.79
CA THR A 97 -10.22 1.75 6.52
C THR A 97 -11.31 0.90 5.87
N TYR A 98 -11.49 1.00 4.56
CA TYR A 98 -12.48 0.19 3.85
C TYR A 98 -12.14 -1.30 3.85
N THR A 99 -10.86 -1.66 3.76
CA THR A 99 -10.43 -3.05 3.87
C THR A 99 -10.82 -3.63 5.22
N ILE A 100 -10.50 -2.93 6.33
CA ILE A 100 -10.84 -3.42 7.67
C ILE A 100 -12.35 -3.44 7.88
N GLN A 101 -13.10 -2.40 7.51
CA GLN A 101 -14.56 -2.35 7.64
C GLN A 101 -15.29 -3.40 6.79
N ALA A 102 -14.70 -3.84 5.68
CA ALA A 102 -15.26 -4.93 4.89
C ALA A 102 -15.09 -6.30 5.56
N LEU A 103 -14.04 -6.47 6.36
CA LEU A 103 -13.70 -7.72 7.03
C LEU A 103 -14.27 -7.82 8.43
N ALA A 104 -14.28 -6.73 9.20
CA ALA A 104 -14.58 -6.69 10.62
C ALA A 104 -15.76 -5.77 10.94
N GLN A 105 -16.59 -6.20 11.88
CA GLN A 105 -17.73 -5.46 12.42
C GLN A 105 -17.53 -5.23 13.93
N ALA A 106 -18.49 -4.53 14.56
CA ALA A 106 -18.46 -4.36 16.01
C ALA A 106 -18.46 -5.71 16.75
N GLY A 107 -17.50 -5.90 17.63
CA GLY A 107 -17.23 -7.12 18.36
C GLY A 107 -16.14 -8.01 17.75
N ASP A 108 -15.62 -7.64 16.57
CA ASP A 108 -14.53 -8.35 15.90
C ASP A 108 -13.15 -7.81 16.28
N ASP A 109 -12.11 -8.60 15.97
CA ASP A 109 -10.71 -8.32 16.25
C ASP A 109 -9.86 -8.45 14.97
N ILE A 110 -8.78 -7.66 14.89
CA ILE A 110 -7.75 -7.74 13.86
C ILE A 110 -6.41 -8.04 14.56
N VAL A 111 -5.67 -9.03 14.08
CA VAL A 111 -4.27 -9.22 14.49
C VAL A 111 -3.37 -8.40 13.57
N ALA A 112 -2.60 -7.47 14.12
CA ALA A 112 -1.77 -6.56 13.34
C ALA A 112 -0.32 -6.56 13.81
N GLN A 113 0.62 -6.44 12.86
CA GLN A 113 2.02 -6.16 13.16
C GLN A 113 2.14 -4.85 13.94
N LYS A 114 2.99 -4.80 14.98
CA LYS A 114 3.18 -3.59 15.81
C LYS A 114 4.00 -2.49 15.11
N THR A 115 4.92 -2.85 14.22
CA THR A 115 5.81 -1.93 13.49
C THR A 115 5.22 -1.55 12.13
N ILE A 116 4.05 -0.91 12.14
CA ILE A 116 3.35 -0.43 10.95
C ILE A 116 3.36 1.10 10.90
N TYR A 117 2.95 1.65 9.76
CA TYR A 117 2.77 3.09 9.59
C TYR A 117 1.95 3.70 10.73
N GLY A 118 2.47 4.77 11.36
CA GLY A 118 1.84 5.39 12.53
C GLY A 118 0.38 5.80 12.34
N GLY A 119 -0.03 6.17 11.10
CA GLY A 119 -1.44 6.44 10.79
C GLY A 119 -2.30 5.19 10.82
N SER A 120 -1.79 4.05 10.35
CA SER A 120 -2.46 2.74 10.43
C SER A 120 -2.54 2.26 11.87
N TYR A 121 -1.46 2.41 12.63
CA TYR A 121 -1.46 2.11 14.06
C TYR A 121 -2.54 2.91 14.79
N ASN A 122 -2.57 4.23 14.58
CA ASN A 122 -3.55 5.10 15.24
C ASN A 122 -5.00 4.76 14.84
N LEU A 123 -5.23 4.42 13.56
CA LEU A 123 -6.53 3.95 13.08
C LEU A 123 -6.97 2.69 13.84
N LEU A 124 -6.09 1.69 13.90
CA LEU A 124 -6.36 0.39 14.50
C LEU A 124 -6.44 0.46 16.03
N ALA A 125 -5.55 1.22 16.69
CA ALA A 125 -5.48 1.29 18.14
C ALA A 125 -6.52 2.21 18.80
N HIS A 126 -6.96 3.28 18.10
CA HIS A 126 -7.75 4.34 18.74
C HIS A 126 -9.04 4.69 17.99
N THR A 127 -9.05 4.66 16.66
CA THR A 127 -10.23 5.09 15.90
C THR A 127 -11.24 3.95 15.76
N LEU A 128 -10.83 2.78 15.30
CA LEU A 128 -11.73 1.64 15.07
C LEU A 128 -12.33 1.05 16.36
N PRO A 129 -11.66 1.05 17.52
CA PRO A 129 -12.30 0.66 18.77
C PRO A 129 -13.53 1.49 19.14
N GLN A 130 -13.61 2.75 18.73
CA GLN A 130 -14.81 3.59 18.91
C GLN A 130 -16.02 3.08 18.10
N PHE A 131 -15.77 2.23 17.10
CA PHE A 131 -16.77 1.55 16.29
C PHE A 131 -16.88 0.06 16.63
N GLY A 132 -16.20 -0.37 17.72
CA GLY A 132 -16.29 -1.72 18.25
C GLY A 132 -15.38 -2.74 17.57
N VAL A 133 -14.45 -2.34 16.72
CA VAL A 133 -13.44 -3.23 16.13
C VAL A 133 -12.14 -3.10 16.94
N GLU A 134 -11.75 -4.17 17.58
CA GLU A 134 -10.52 -4.23 18.40
C GLU A 134 -9.32 -4.65 17.56
N THR A 135 -8.11 -4.38 18.05
CA THR A 135 -6.87 -4.83 17.41
C THR A 135 -5.91 -5.41 18.43
N THR A 136 -5.37 -6.58 18.15
CA THR A 136 -4.30 -7.21 18.89
C THR A 136 -2.98 -7.02 18.14
N PHE A 137 -2.10 -6.18 18.67
CA PHE A 137 -0.78 -5.93 18.06
C PHE A 137 0.22 -6.99 18.51
N VAL A 138 1.02 -7.48 17.55
CA VAL A 138 2.00 -8.55 17.75
C VAL A 138 3.34 -8.22 17.11
N ASP A 139 4.39 -8.88 17.56
CA ASP A 139 5.64 -8.93 16.82
C ASP A 139 5.51 -9.91 15.66
N ALA A 140 5.54 -9.41 14.41
CA ALA A 140 5.40 -10.24 13.22
C ALA A 140 6.59 -11.19 12.98
N HIS A 141 7.73 -11.00 13.66
CA HIS A 141 8.85 -11.93 13.65
C HIS A 141 8.63 -13.10 14.62
N ASN A 142 7.72 -12.97 15.59
CA ASN A 142 7.34 -14.01 16.51
C ASN A 142 6.06 -14.73 16.05
N LEU A 143 6.23 -15.77 15.23
CA LEU A 143 5.10 -16.52 14.65
C LEU A 143 4.23 -17.23 15.72
N GLU A 144 4.80 -17.62 16.87
CA GLU A 144 4.05 -18.23 17.96
C GLU A 144 3.16 -17.19 18.65
N GLU A 145 3.66 -16.00 18.89
CA GLU A 145 2.88 -14.86 19.42
C GLU A 145 1.75 -14.49 18.44
N LEU A 146 2.06 -14.39 17.14
CA LEU A 146 1.08 -14.06 16.12
C LEU A 146 -0.04 -15.10 16.08
N GLU A 147 0.29 -16.38 16.04
CA GLU A 147 -0.73 -17.45 16.03
C GLU A 147 -1.52 -17.49 17.33
N GLY A 148 -0.84 -17.31 18.48
CA GLY A 148 -1.47 -17.26 19.81
C GLY A 148 -2.40 -16.07 20.03
N ALA A 149 -2.23 -14.99 19.27
CA ALA A 149 -3.09 -13.80 19.30
C ALA A 149 -4.42 -13.97 18.55
N ILE A 150 -4.54 -14.99 17.70
CA ILE A 150 -5.75 -15.23 16.91
C ILE A 150 -6.86 -15.77 17.82
N LYS A 151 -8.00 -15.10 17.84
CA LYS A 151 -9.19 -15.40 18.60
C LYS A 151 -10.33 -15.87 17.68
N ASP A 152 -11.42 -16.38 18.25
CA ASP A 152 -12.60 -16.79 17.46
C ASP A 152 -13.23 -15.65 16.66
N ASN A 153 -13.17 -14.42 17.21
CA ASN A 153 -13.66 -13.19 16.56
C ASN A 153 -12.61 -12.46 15.74
N THR A 154 -11.41 -12.99 15.57
CA THR A 154 -10.41 -12.41 14.67
C THR A 154 -10.87 -12.56 13.21
N LYS A 155 -10.71 -11.48 12.42
CA LYS A 155 -11.18 -11.39 11.03
C LYS A 155 -10.06 -11.20 10.01
N ALA A 156 -8.88 -10.79 10.40
CA ALA A 156 -7.75 -10.68 9.48
C ALA A 156 -6.43 -10.64 10.22
N VAL A 157 -5.36 -10.96 9.50
CA VAL A 157 -4.00 -10.60 9.86
C VAL A 157 -3.57 -9.44 8.96
N TYR A 158 -3.03 -8.36 9.55
CA TYR A 158 -2.59 -7.16 8.83
C TYR A 158 -1.10 -6.91 9.08
N ILE A 159 -0.31 -6.83 8.00
CA ILE A 159 1.14 -6.54 8.05
C ILE A 159 1.55 -5.56 6.94
N GLU A 160 2.78 -5.04 7.01
CA GLU A 160 3.43 -4.30 5.93
C GLU A 160 4.57 -5.13 5.33
N THR A 161 4.84 -4.98 4.02
CA THR A 161 5.98 -5.66 3.36
C THR A 161 7.33 -5.14 3.84
N LEU A 162 7.38 -3.86 4.16
CA LEU A 162 8.50 -3.12 4.72
C LEU A 162 7.96 -2.17 5.76
N GLY A 163 8.28 -2.40 7.01
CA GLY A 163 7.78 -1.61 8.14
C GLY A 163 8.27 -0.16 8.13
N ASN A 164 7.55 0.71 8.80
CA ASN A 164 7.86 2.13 8.89
C ASN A 164 8.10 2.50 10.38
N PRO A 165 9.28 2.99 10.77
CA PRO A 165 10.30 3.63 9.92
C PRO A 165 11.46 2.72 9.50
N ASN A 166 11.58 1.53 10.02
CA ASN A 166 12.82 0.76 10.06
C ASN A 166 12.99 -0.22 8.88
N SER A 167 11.99 -0.38 8.01
CA SER A 167 12.01 -1.34 6.90
C SER A 167 12.24 -2.79 7.32
N ASP A 168 11.73 -3.17 8.50
CA ASP A 168 11.68 -4.56 8.96
C ASP A 168 10.80 -5.41 8.04
N ILE A 169 11.15 -6.68 7.87
CA ILE A 169 10.55 -7.58 6.89
C ILE A 169 9.97 -8.81 7.58
N PRO A 170 8.64 -8.96 7.66
CA PRO A 170 8.01 -10.18 8.19
C PRO A 170 8.13 -11.36 7.21
N ASP A 171 8.09 -12.61 7.70
CA ASP A 171 8.00 -13.78 6.83
C ASP A 171 6.56 -13.96 6.31
N ILE A 172 6.31 -13.32 5.17
CA ILE A 172 4.98 -13.26 4.54
C ILE A 172 4.38 -14.66 4.31
N GLU A 173 5.15 -15.61 3.79
CA GLU A 173 4.65 -16.96 3.52
C GLU A 173 4.31 -17.73 4.79
N ALA A 174 5.09 -17.57 5.86
CA ALA A 174 4.80 -18.21 7.14
C ALA A 174 3.52 -17.62 7.76
N ILE A 175 3.37 -16.29 7.73
CA ILE A 175 2.19 -15.59 8.25
C ILE A 175 0.95 -15.94 7.43
N ALA A 176 1.05 -16.01 6.10
CA ALA A 176 -0.06 -16.43 5.22
C ALA A 176 -0.57 -17.84 5.60
N LYS A 177 0.35 -18.79 5.83
CA LYS A 177 -0.01 -20.15 6.26
C LYS A 177 -0.75 -20.16 7.59
N ILE A 178 -0.34 -19.33 8.54
CA ILE A 178 -1.02 -19.20 9.83
C ILE A 178 -2.41 -18.60 9.64
N ALA A 179 -2.54 -17.48 8.94
CA ALA A 179 -3.82 -16.83 8.66
C ALA A 179 -4.81 -17.81 7.99
N HIS A 180 -4.38 -18.47 6.93
CA HIS A 180 -5.22 -19.43 6.20
C HIS A 180 -5.62 -20.66 7.02
N LYS A 181 -4.74 -21.17 7.89
CA LYS A 181 -5.05 -22.26 8.84
C LYS A 181 -6.26 -21.92 9.72
N HIS A 182 -6.41 -20.65 10.07
CA HIS A 182 -7.53 -20.13 10.87
C HIS A 182 -8.71 -19.58 10.04
N GLY A 183 -8.68 -19.76 8.71
CA GLY A 183 -9.72 -19.26 7.79
C GLY A 183 -9.77 -17.73 7.72
N LEU A 184 -8.62 -17.05 7.89
CA LEU A 184 -8.47 -15.60 7.86
C LEU A 184 -7.73 -15.16 6.58
N PRO A 185 -8.12 -14.04 5.94
CA PRO A 185 -7.31 -13.44 4.89
C PRO A 185 -6.09 -12.74 5.49
N LEU A 186 -4.99 -12.78 4.73
CA LEU A 186 -3.81 -11.95 4.98
C LEU A 186 -3.93 -10.65 4.18
N VAL A 187 -3.96 -9.53 4.88
CA VAL A 187 -3.94 -8.18 4.33
C VAL A 187 -2.53 -7.61 4.43
N ILE A 188 -2.00 -7.14 3.32
CA ILE A 188 -0.65 -6.57 3.28
C ILE A 188 -0.67 -5.15 2.72
N ASP A 189 -0.12 -4.21 3.47
CA ASP A 189 0.23 -2.89 2.93
C ASP A 189 1.57 -2.98 2.19
N ASN A 190 1.51 -2.86 0.86
CA ASN A 190 2.68 -2.94 -0.02
C ASN A 190 3.16 -1.56 -0.50
N THR A 191 2.84 -0.51 0.25
CA THR A 191 3.18 0.87 -0.12
C THR A 191 4.68 1.06 -0.36
N PHE A 192 5.54 0.49 0.49
CA PHE A 192 7.00 0.62 0.38
C PHE A 192 7.62 -0.41 -0.57
N GLY A 193 7.04 -1.61 -0.63
CA GLY A 193 7.49 -2.65 -1.54
C GLY A 193 7.19 -2.32 -3.00
N THR A 194 6.05 -1.73 -3.28
CA THR A 194 5.50 -1.53 -4.63
C THR A 194 5.32 -2.84 -5.42
N PRO A 195 4.43 -2.89 -6.41
CA PRO A 195 4.29 -4.10 -7.22
C PRO A 195 5.52 -4.43 -8.08
N TYR A 196 6.49 -3.49 -8.15
CA TYR A 196 7.75 -3.70 -8.88
C TYR A 196 8.79 -4.50 -8.10
N LEU A 197 8.96 -4.24 -6.81
CA LEU A 197 9.95 -4.93 -5.98
C LEU A 197 9.43 -6.26 -5.44
N ILE A 198 8.15 -6.30 -5.06
CA ILE A 198 7.50 -7.49 -4.51
C ILE A 198 6.02 -7.51 -4.86
N ARG A 199 5.49 -8.68 -5.16
CA ARG A 199 4.06 -8.96 -5.30
C ARG A 199 3.61 -9.90 -4.19
N PRO A 200 3.08 -9.39 -3.08
CA PRO A 200 2.73 -10.20 -1.91
C PRO A 200 1.73 -11.32 -2.20
N ILE A 201 0.88 -11.15 -3.23
CA ILE A 201 -0.06 -12.19 -3.70
C ILE A 201 0.65 -13.48 -4.13
N GLU A 202 1.90 -13.41 -4.60
CA GLU A 202 2.71 -14.57 -4.95
C GLU A 202 3.16 -15.36 -3.72
N TYR A 203 3.16 -14.71 -2.55
CA TYR A 203 3.57 -15.26 -1.26
C TYR A 203 2.40 -15.53 -0.30
N GLY A 204 1.17 -15.45 -0.79
CA GLY A 204 -0.03 -15.83 -0.04
C GLY A 204 -0.85 -14.68 0.52
N ALA A 205 -0.57 -13.43 0.17
CA ALA A 205 -1.46 -12.32 0.49
C ALA A 205 -2.80 -12.47 -0.26
N ASP A 206 -3.90 -12.21 0.42
CA ASP A 206 -5.24 -12.23 -0.16
C ASP A 206 -5.68 -10.85 -0.61
N ILE A 207 -5.31 -9.84 0.16
CA ILE A 207 -5.63 -8.44 -0.09
C ILE A 207 -4.36 -7.61 0.03
N VAL A 208 -4.09 -6.79 -0.98
CA VAL A 208 -2.98 -5.84 -0.96
C VAL A 208 -3.53 -4.42 -0.97
N VAL A 209 -3.01 -3.56 -0.09
CA VAL A 209 -3.35 -2.14 -0.07
C VAL A 209 -2.13 -1.28 -0.36
N HIS A 210 -2.35 -0.12 -0.95
CA HIS A 210 -1.31 0.89 -1.14
C HIS A 210 -1.82 2.29 -0.82
N SER A 211 -0.99 3.07 -0.19
CA SER A 211 -1.04 4.51 -0.38
C SER A 211 -0.41 4.85 -1.73
N ALA A 212 -1.25 4.98 -2.78
CA ALA A 212 -0.79 5.35 -4.11
C ALA A 212 -0.15 6.75 -4.17
N THR A 213 -0.38 7.57 -3.15
CA THR A 213 0.28 8.85 -2.87
C THR A 213 1.79 8.75 -2.89
N LYS A 214 2.35 7.60 -2.49
CA LYS A 214 3.78 7.34 -2.27
C LYS A 214 4.47 6.96 -3.59
N PHE A 215 5.20 5.87 -3.65
CA PHE A 215 5.96 5.48 -4.84
C PHE A 215 5.14 5.34 -6.12
N ILE A 216 3.87 4.93 -6.06
CA ILE A 216 3.03 4.80 -7.26
C ILE A 216 2.89 6.17 -7.95
N GLY A 217 2.46 7.21 -7.22
CA GLY A 217 2.43 8.58 -7.71
C GLY A 217 3.82 9.19 -7.85
N GLY A 218 4.65 9.04 -6.84
CA GLY A 218 6.08 9.35 -6.80
C GLY A 218 6.47 10.82 -6.76
N HIS A 219 5.55 11.76 -6.87
CA HIS A 219 5.85 13.19 -7.06
C HIS A 219 5.27 14.10 -5.97
N GLY A 220 4.60 13.55 -4.97
CA GLY A 220 3.98 14.35 -3.90
C GLY A 220 2.85 15.27 -4.36
N THR A 221 2.29 15.05 -5.55
CA THR A 221 1.32 15.96 -6.19
C THR A 221 -0.12 15.62 -5.91
N THR A 222 -0.43 14.38 -5.52
CA THR A 222 -1.81 13.93 -5.33
C THR A 222 -1.93 12.83 -4.28
N LEU A 223 -3.07 12.79 -3.62
CA LEU A 223 -3.47 11.71 -2.73
C LEU A 223 -4.21 10.63 -3.51
N GLY A 224 -4.03 9.38 -3.09
CA GLY A 224 -4.79 8.24 -3.56
C GLY A 224 -4.47 7.00 -2.78
N GLY A 225 -5.39 6.06 -2.77
CA GLY A 225 -5.22 4.71 -2.25
C GLY A 225 -5.72 3.69 -3.25
N ILE A 226 -5.32 2.44 -3.08
CA ILE A 226 -5.84 1.36 -3.89
C ILE A 226 -5.87 0.07 -3.08
N ILE A 227 -6.92 -0.71 -3.26
CA ILE A 227 -7.14 -2.04 -2.69
C ILE A 227 -7.08 -3.03 -3.85
N VAL A 228 -6.26 -4.05 -3.74
CA VAL A 228 -6.14 -5.12 -4.74
C VAL A 228 -6.61 -6.43 -4.14
N ASP A 229 -7.53 -7.10 -4.84
CA ASP A 229 -8.05 -8.42 -4.48
C ASP A 229 -7.28 -9.50 -5.25
N SER A 230 -6.71 -10.46 -4.53
CA SER A 230 -6.04 -11.61 -5.17
C SER A 230 -7.02 -12.53 -5.89
N GLY A 231 -8.28 -12.54 -5.46
CA GLY A 231 -9.31 -13.47 -5.90
C GLY A 231 -9.13 -14.92 -5.42
N LYS A 232 -8.18 -15.16 -4.50
CA LYS A 232 -7.80 -16.51 -4.05
C LYS A 232 -8.49 -16.93 -2.75
N PHE A 233 -8.96 -15.97 -1.94
CA PHE A 233 -9.59 -16.28 -0.66
C PHE A 233 -11.02 -16.81 -0.85
N ASP A 234 -11.31 -17.95 -0.24
CA ASP A 234 -12.65 -18.53 -0.29
C ASP A 234 -13.54 -17.99 0.83
N TRP A 235 -14.27 -16.92 0.51
CA TRP A 235 -15.17 -16.21 1.43
C TRP A 235 -16.25 -17.11 2.01
N LYS A 236 -16.73 -18.11 1.24
CA LYS A 236 -17.78 -19.04 1.68
C LYS A 236 -17.23 -20.13 2.58
N ALA A 237 -16.14 -20.77 2.18
CA ALA A 237 -15.53 -21.84 2.97
C ALA A 237 -15.04 -21.37 4.34
N SER A 238 -14.59 -20.13 4.45
CA SER A 238 -14.21 -19.52 5.73
C SER A 238 -15.38 -19.42 6.72
N GLY A 239 -16.60 -19.13 6.25
CA GLY A 239 -17.80 -18.97 7.08
C GLY A 239 -17.81 -17.73 8.00
N LYS A 240 -16.81 -16.84 7.88
CA LYS A 240 -16.62 -15.67 8.77
C LYS A 240 -17.11 -14.35 8.18
N TYR A 241 -17.45 -14.29 6.88
CA TYR A 241 -17.68 -13.05 6.12
C TYR A 241 -19.07 -13.01 5.47
N ALA A 242 -20.12 -13.13 6.29
CA ALA A 242 -21.51 -13.10 5.83
C ALA A 242 -21.85 -11.92 4.90
N PRO A 243 -21.38 -10.66 5.12
CA PRO A 243 -21.67 -9.55 4.21
C PRO A 243 -21.22 -9.76 2.75
N ILE A 244 -20.19 -10.59 2.53
CA ILE A 244 -19.63 -10.91 1.20
C ILE A 244 -20.20 -12.25 0.69
N ALA A 245 -20.28 -13.24 1.57
CA ALA A 245 -20.57 -14.62 1.22
C ALA A 245 -22.06 -14.96 1.16
N GLU A 246 -22.91 -14.24 1.91
CA GLU A 246 -24.34 -14.50 2.03
C GLU A 246 -25.19 -13.45 1.31
N PRO A 247 -26.50 -13.68 1.11
CA PRO A 247 -27.41 -12.71 0.52
C PRO A 247 -27.42 -11.37 1.26
N ASN A 248 -27.01 -10.29 0.59
CA ASN A 248 -26.87 -8.97 1.19
C ASN A 248 -28.20 -8.18 1.03
N PRO A 249 -28.88 -7.79 2.13
CA PRO A 249 -30.14 -7.08 2.07
C PRO A 249 -30.02 -5.66 1.48
N SER A 250 -28.85 -5.02 1.59
CA SER A 250 -28.58 -3.69 1.03
C SER A 250 -28.38 -3.73 -0.50
N TYR A 251 -28.23 -4.94 -1.08
CA TYR A 251 -27.99 -5.09 -2.51
C TYR A 251 -28.87 -6.21 -3.11
N HIS A 252 -30.18 -5.99 -3.10
CA HIS A 252 -31.19 -6.89 -3.70
C HIS A 252 -31.13 -8.36 -3.25
N GLY A 253 -30.50 -8.65 -2.10
CA GLY A 253 -30.35 -10.02 -1.60
C GLY A 253 -29.37 -10.89 -2.38
N ILE A 254 -28.44 -10.31 -3.14
CA ILE A 254 -27.39 -11.08 -3.81
C ILE A 254 -26.22 -11.39 -2.85
N SER A 255 -25.58 -12.54 -3.03
CA SER A 255 -24.26 -12.84 -2.49
C SER A 255 -23.19 -12.31 -3.45
N PHE A 256 -22.27 -11.47 -2.96
CA PHE A 256 -21.18 -10.97 -3.81
C PHE A 256 -20.25 -12.10 -4.25
N ALA A 257 -20.00 -13.07 -3.37
CA ALA A 257 -19.18 -14.25 -3.71
C ALA A 257 -19.79 -15.07 -4.86
N ASP A 258 -21.12 -15.19 -4.94
CA ASP A 258 -21.79 -15.88 -6.04
C ASP A 258 -21.91 -15.03 -7.30
N ALA A 259 -22.16 -13.74 -7.15
CA ALA A 259 -22.46 -12.86 -8.28
C ALA A 259 -21.22 -12.51 -9.11
N VAL A 260 -20.05 -12.31 -8.45
CA VAL A 260 -18.83 -11.83 -9.12
C VAL A 260 -17.60 -12.69 -8.83
N GLY A 261 -17.76 -13.79 -8.08
CA GLY A 261 -16.70 -14.78 -7.84
C GLY A 261 -15.42 -14.16 -7.25
N PRO A 262 -14.27 -14.30 -7.92
CA PRO A 262 -12.99 -13.85 -7.41
C PRO A 262 -12.87 -12.36 -7.07
N ALA A 263 -13.69 -11.49 -7.69
CA ALA A 263 -13.70 -10.05 -7.42
C ALA A 263 -14.68 -9.64 -6.32
N ALA A 264 -15.16 -10.58 -5.50
CA ALA A 264 -16.21 -10.35 -4.50
C ALA A 264 -15.84 -9.27 -3.48
N PHE A 265 -14.60 -9.25 -3.01
CA PHE A 265 -14.15 -8.33 -1.97
C PHE A 265 -14.19 -6.88 -2.42
N VAL A 266 -13.52 -6.55 -3.49
CA VAL A 266 -13.49 -5.15 -4.00
C VAL A 266 -14.85 -4.72 -4.54
N THR A 267 -15.66 -5.65 -5.06
CA THR A 267 -17.02 -5.35 -5.52
C THR A 267 -17.93 -5.01 -4.34
N TYR A 268 -17.85 -5.77 -3.25
CA TYR A 268 -18.55 -5.46 -2.00
C TYR A 268 -18.18 -4.06 -1.48
N ILE A 269 -16.88 -3.74 -1.40
CA ILE A 269 -16.44 -2.42 -0.94
C ILE A 269 -16.99 -1.32 -1.86
N ARG A 270 -16.92 -1.49 -3.18
CA ARG A 270 -17.45 -0.52 -4.16
C ARG A 270 -18.95 -0.31 -4.01
N ALA A 271 -19.69 -1.40 -3.95
CA ALA A 271 -21.16 -1.38 -3.96
C ALA A 271 -21.78 -0.92 -2.63
N ILE A 272 -21.07 -1.10 -1.51
CA ILE A 272 -21.57 -0.79 -0.16
C ILE A 272 -20.75 0.35 0.44
N LEU A 273 -19.51 0.11 0.84
CA LEU A 273 -18.75 1.07 1.63
C LEU A 273 -18.42 2.36 0.86
N LEU A 274 -17.88 2.26 -0.34
CA LEU A 274 -17.56 3.42 -1.18
C LEU A 274 -18.82 4.18 -1.58
N ARG A 275 -19.89 3.46 -1.96
CA ARG A 275 -21.17 4.06 -2.31
C ARG A 275 -21.73 4.90 -1.17
N ASP A 276 -21.71 4.36 0.05
CA ASP A 276 -22.43 4.93 1.19
C ASP A 276 -21.60 5.97 1.96
N THR A 277 -20.27 5.82 2.01
CA THR A 277 -19.38 6.70 2.79
C THR A 277 -18.52 7.66 1.95
N GLY A 278 -18.35 7.38 0.65
CA GLY A 278 -17.96 8.37 -0.36
C GLY A 278 -16.47 8.72 -0.47
N ALA A 279 -15.52 7.93 0.04
CA ALA A 279 -14.09 8.20 -0.11
C ALA A 279 -13.56 7.84 -1.52
N THR A 280 -14.24 8.32 -2.55
CA THR A 280 -13.87 8.09 -3.96
C THR A 280 -12.70 8.96 -4.38
N ILE A 281 -11.84 8.43 -5.25
CA ILE A 281 -10.76 9.20 -5.88
C ILE A 281 -11.33 10.09 -6.99
N SER A 282 -10.75 11.28 -7.21
CA SER A 282 -11.11 12.09 -8.38
C SER A 282 -10.50 11.52 -9.66
N PRO A 283 -11.15 11.67 -10.83
CA PRO A 283 -10.58 11.25 -12.12
C PRO A 283 -9.23 11.94 -12.42
N PHE A 284 -9.07 13.20 -12.01
CA PHE A 284 -7.83 13.93 -12.18
C PHE A 284 -6.69 13.32 -11.33
N ASN A 285 -6.96 12.95 -10.07
CA ASN A 285 -5.98 12.28 -9.24
C ASN A 285 -5.62 10.90 -9.82
N ALA A 286 -6.60 10.12 -10.27
CA ALA A 286 -6.35 8.84 -10.93
C ALA A 286 -5.45 8.99 -12.18
N PHE A 287 -5.65 10.04 -12.98
CA PHE A 287 -4.80 10.37 -14.12
C PHE A 287 -3.36 10.67 -13.69
N LEU A 288 -3.14 11.48 -12.65
CA LEU A 288 -1.80 11.77 -12.14
C LEU A 288 -1.10 10.51 -11.62
N LEU A 289 -1.84 9.63 -10.94
CA LEU A 289 -1.32 8.34 -10.47
C LEU A 289 -0.99 7.39 -11.62
N LEU A 290 -1.78 7.40 -12.71
CA LEU A 290 -1.44 6.67 -13.94
C LEU A 290 -0.12 7.14 -14.54
N GLN A 291 0.10 8.46 -14.64
CA GLN A 291 1.38 9.00 -15.11
C GLN A 291 2.55 8.57 -14.22
N GLY A 292 2.36 8.57 -12.90
CA GLY A 292 3.35 8.03 -11.97
C GLY A 292 3.62 6.54 -12.19
N THR A 293 2.56 5.75 -12.40
CA THR A 293 2.66 4.31 -12.66
C THR A 293 3.48 4.01 -13.90
N GLU A 294 3.35 4.79 -14.97
CA GLU A 294 4.06 4.58 -16.25
C GLU A 294 5.59 4.63 -16.15
N THR A 295 6.13 5.25 -15.10
CA THR A 295 7.56 5.34 -14.84
C THR A 295 7.99 4.64 -13.54
N LEU A 296 7.11 3.82 -12.96
CA LEU A 296 7.33 3.22 -11.63
C LEU A 296 8.63 2.42 -11.60
N SER A 297 8.84 1.47 -12.52
CA SER A 297 10.03 0.63 -12.56
C SER A 297 11.33 1.46 -12.64
N LEU A 298 11.37 2.43 -13.55
CA LEU A 298 12.54 3.30 -13.75
C LEU A 298 12.89 4.11 -12.49
N ARG A 299 11.87 4.62 -11.81
CA ARG A 299 12.07 5.38 -10.56
C ARG A 299 12.54 4.48 -9.43
N ILE A 300 11.90 3.33 -9.25
CA ILE A 300 12.25 2.39 -8.18
C ILE A 300 13.68 1.84 -8.36
N GLU A 301 14.10 1.49 -9.56
CA GLU A 301 15.49 1.09 -9.85
C GLU A 301 16.47 2.18 -9.41
N ARG A 302 16.22 3.44 -9.74
CA ARG A 302 17.06 4.57 -9.35
C ARG A 302 17.04 4.81 -7.83
N HIS A 303 15.87 4.71 -7.18
CA HIS A 303 15.79 4.79 -5.72
C HIS A 303 16.66 3.72 -5.06
N VAL A 304 16.56 2.46 -5.50
CA VAL A 304 17.34 1.35 -4.96
C VAL A 304 18.84 1.52 -5.22
N GLU A 305 19.23 1.91 -6.43
CA GLU A 305 20.62 2.17 -6.77
C GLU A 305 21.25 3.25 -5.88
N ASN A 306 20.56 4.38 -5.72
CA ASN A 306 21.01 5.47 -4.86
C ASN A 306 21.09 5.02 -3.40
N THR A 307 20.06 4.30 -2.92
CA THR A 307 20.00 3.82 -1.53
C THR A 307 21.19 2.93 -1.19
N LYS A 308 21.54 1.98 -2.05
CA LYS A 308 22.71 1.10 -1.82
C LYS A 308 23.99 1.90 -1.58
N LYS A 309 24.21 2.95 -2.35
CA LYS A 309 25.39 3.82 -2.22
C LYS A 309 25.34 4.69 -0.96
N VAL A 310 24.16 5.16 -0.58
CA VAL A 310 23.96 5.91 0.68
C VAL A 310 24.16 5.00 1.88
N VAL A 311 23.64 3.78 1.87
CA VAL A 311 23.86 2.80 2.94
C VAL A 311 25.35 2.48 3.09
N GLU A 312 26.06 2.24 1.99
CA GLU A 312 27.51 2.03 2.01
C GLU A 312 28.26 3.23 2.61
N PHE A 313 27.92 4.44 2.19
CA PHE A 313 28.50 5.66 2.72
C PHE A 313 28.28 5.82 4.23
N LEU A 314 27.03 5.70 4.68
CA LEU A 314 26.67 5.86 6.09
C LEU A 314 27.29 4.77 6.98
N THR A 315 27.33 3.52 6.51
CA THR A 315 27.94 2.41 7.27
C THR A 315 29.42 2.64 7.55
N ASN A 316 30.13 3.33 6.66
CA ASN A 316 31.55 3.64 6.81
C ASN A 316 31.82 5.00 7.45
N HIS A 317 30.79 5.80 7.75
CA HIS A 317 31.00 7.16 8.25
C HIS A 317 31.28 7.20 9.77
N PRO A 318 32.34 7.89 10.25
CA PRO A 318 32.78 7.84 11.65
C PRO A 318 31.77 8.42 12.66
N GLN A 319 30.85 9.30 12.24
CA GLN A 319 29.81 9.90 13.09
C GLN A 319 28.50 9.10 13.09
N VAL A 320 28.39 8.03 12.31
CA VAL A 320 27.24 7.12 12.30
C VAL A 320 27.50 6.00 13.34
N GLU A 321 26.50 5.72 14.13
CA GLU A 321 26.55 4.65 15.15
C GLU A 321 26.01 3.34 14.58
N HIS A 322 24.89 3.43 13.88
CA HIS A 322 24.21 2.28 13.31
C HIS A 322 23.45 2.67 12.02
N VAL A 323 23.39 1.76 11.07
CA VAL A 323 22.54 1.87 9.88
C VAL A 323 21.57 0.70 9.90
N ASN A 324 20.28 1.00 9.95
CA ASN A 324 19.22 0.00 9.97
C ASN A 324 18.68 -0.21 8.55
N HIS A 325 19.35 -1.09 7.79
CA HIS A 325 18.95 -1.43 6.42
C HIS A 325 19.08 -2.93 6.17
N PRO A 326 18.02 -3.62 5.67
CA PRO A 326 17.98 -5.08 5.57
C PRO A 326 18.95 -5.67 4.52
N SER A 327 19.54 -4.87 3.65
CA SER A 327 20.61 -5.35 2.75
C SER A 327 21.95 -5.62 3.46
N LEU A 328 22.12 -5.15 4.69
CA LEU A 328 23.37 -5.38 5.45
C LEU A 328 23.39 -6.82 5.97
N PRO A 329 24.50 -7.55 5.80
CA PRO A 329 24.60 -8.99 6.16
C PRO A 329 24.36 -9.29 7.65
N ASN A 330 24.54 -8.31 8.51
CA ASN A 330 24.30 -8.43 9.95
C ASN A 330 22.89 -7.99 10.40
N HIS A 331 22.05 -7.55 9.46
CA HIS A 331 20.67 -7.20 9.79
C HIS A 331 19.83 -8.47 10.05
N PRO A 332 18.96 -8.51 11.07
CA PRO A 332 18.16 -9.69 11.39
C PRO A 332 17.31 -10.18 10.22
N ASP A 333 16.79 -9.27 9.41
CA ASP A 333 15.92 -9.60 8.27
C ASP A 333 16.67 -9.79 6.95
N HIS A 334 18.01 -9.87 6.97
CA HIS A 334 18.79 -9.97 5.73
C HIS A 334 18.38 -11.18 4.86
N ALA A 335 18.13 -12.33 5.48
CA ALA A 335 17.69 -13.52 4.75
C ALA A 335 16.29 -13.33 4.09
N LEU A 336 15.38 -12.64 4.75
CA LEU A 336 14.05 -12.32 4.20
C LEU A 336 14.16 -11.25 3.11
N TYR A 337 15.08 -10.30 3.26
CA TYR A 337 15.37 -9.32 2.22
C TYR A 337 15.88 -10.00 0.93
N GLU A 338 16.84 -10.91 1.03
CA GLU A 338 17.34 -11.67 -0.12
C GLU A 338 16.24 -12.53 -0.77
N LYS A 339 15.32 -13.07 0.05
CA LYS A 339 14.19 -13.89 -0.43
C LYS A 339 13.14 -13.08 -1.16
N TYR A 340 12.69 -11.97 -0.57
CA TYR A 340 11.52 -11.22 -1.04
C TYR A 340 11.85 -10.05 -1.96
N PHE A 341 13.07 -9.52 -1.90
CA PHE A 341 13.51 -8.33 -2.63
C PHE A 341 14.76 -8.59 -3.49
N PRO A 342 14.72 -9.55 -4.43
CA PRO A 342 15.89 -9.89 -5.25
C PRO A 342 16.38 -8.71 -6.11
N ASN A 343 15.52 -7.74 -6.41
CA ASN A 343 15.88 -6.52 -7.13
C ASN A 343 16.31 -5.36 -6.20
N GLY A 344 16.40 -5.62 -4.89
CA GLY A 344 16.65 -4.62 -3.88
C GLY A 344 15.38 -3.97 -3.35
N GLY A 345 15.51 -3.08 -2.38
CA GLY A 345 14.37 -2.42 -1.74
C GLY A 345 14.80 -1.49 -0.63
N ALA A 346 13.84 -1.13 0.24
CA ALA A 346 14.06 -0.34 1.45
C ALA A 346 14.72 1.02 1.20
N SER A 347 14.26 1.77 0.18
CA SER A 347 14.73 3.13 -0.09
C SER A 347 14.34 4.15 1.00
N ILE A 348 13.56 3.69 1.97
CA ILE A 348 13.20 4.40 3.20
C ILE A 348 13.78 3.57 4.32
N PHE A 349 14.70 4.15 5.10
CA PHE A 349 15.39 3.45 6.18
C PHE A 349 15.85 4.43 7.25
N THR A 350 16.36 3.92 8.37
CA THR A 350 16.87 4.72 9.46
C THR A 350 18.36 4.51 9.68
N PHE A 351 18.99 5.51 10.26
CA PHE A 351 20.34 5.40 10.83
C PHE A 351 20.44 6.23 12.11
N ASP A 352 21.33 5.86 12.98
CA ASP A 352 21.60 6.56 14.24
C ASP A 352 22.91 7.35 14.13
N ILE A 353 22.82 8.66 14.44
CA ILE A 353 24.00 9.54 14.52
C ILE A 353 24.54 9.59 15.96
N LYS A 354 25.85 9.58 16.12
CA LYS A 354 26.50 9.78 17.43
C LYS A 354 26.20 11.16 17.98
N GLY A 355 25.87 11.24 19.26
CA GLY A 355 25.56 12.50 19.92
C GLY A 355 24.05 12.76 20.11
N GLY A 356 23.22 11.78 19.77
CA GLY A 356 21.78 11.79 20.07
C GLY A 356 21.02 12.91 19.36
N LYS A 357 19.92 13.36 19.99
CA LYS A 357 18.97 14.30 19.42
C LYS A 357 19.58 15.61 18.90
N GLU A 358 20.51 16.19 19.68
CA GLU A 358 21.13 17.47 19.28
C GLU A 358 21.97 17.33 18.00
N ALA A 359 22.70 16.22 17.86
CA ALA A 359 23.47 15.91 16.69
C ALA A 359 22.55 15.64 15.48
N ALA A 360 21.48 14.88 15.68
CA ALA A 360 20.47 14.61 14.65
C ALA A 360 19.84 15.91 14.13
N PHE A 361 19.45 16.82 15.00
CA PHE A 361 18.88 18.11 14.60
C PHE A 361 19.88 18.96 13.82
N LYS A 362 21.13 19.08 14.30
CA LYS A 362 22.18 19.83 13.59
C LYS A 362 22.45 19.24 12.20
N PHE A 363 22.49 17.93 12.08
CA PHE A 363 22.66 17.26 10.80
C PHE A 363 21.49 17.56 9.86
N ILE A 364 20.25 17.37 10.30
CA ILE A 364 19.03 17.60 9.49
C ILE A 364 18.96 19.06 9.03
N ASP A 365 19.23 20.02 9.94
CA ASP A 365 19.13 21.46 9.63
C ASP A 365 20.20 21.95 8.64
N LYS A 366 21.29 21.19 8.42
CA LYS A 366 22.34 21.51 7.46
C LYS A 366 22.10 20.94 6.06
N LEU A 367 21.21 19.96 5.92
CA LEU A 367 20.92 19.37 4.62
C LEU A 367 20.32 20.42 3.66
N GLN A 368 20.73 20.36 2.40
CA GLN A 368 20.35 21.33 1.36
C GLN A 368 19.48 20.70 0.27
N ILE A 369 19.65 19.42 0.01
CA ILE A 369 18.88 18.65 -0.98
C ILE A 369 17.70 17.97 -0.32
N PHE A 370 17.92 17.36 0.85
CA PHE A 370 16.87 16.67 1.58
C PHE A 370 15.84 17.64 2.14
N SER A 371 14.57 17.45 1.81
CA SER A 371 13.50 18.24 2.39
C SER A 371 13.04 17.65 3.73
N LEU A 372 12.99 18.49 4.77
CA LEU A 372 12.45 18.11 6.08
C LEU A 372 10.93 18.20 6.06
N LEU A 373 10.24 17.06 6.02
CA LEU A 373 8.79 16.99 5.99
C LEU A 373 8.25 15.58 6.32
N ALA A 374 6.97 15.53 6.71
CA ALA A 374 6.27 14.28 7.04
C ALA A 374 5.77 13.53 5.79
N ASN A 375 6.66 13.22 4.85
CA ASN A 375 6.37 12.36 3.70
C ASN A 375 7.51 11.38 3.46
N VAL A 376 7.33 10.45 2.53
CA VAL A 376 8.31 9.45 2.07
C VAL A 376 8.00 9.07 0.63
N ALA A 377 8.94 8.39 -0.03
CA ALA A 377 8.70 7.80 -1.35
C ALA A 377 8.39 8.83 -2.46
N ASP A 378 9.03 9.97 -2.38
CA ASP A 378 9.04 11.00 -3.42
C ASP A 378 10.29 10.84 -4.29
N VAL A 379 10.23 11.32 -5.53
CA VAL A 379 11.43 11.40 -6.41
C VAL A 379 12.53 12.29 -5.84
N LYS A 380 12.18 13.17 -4.90
CA LYS A 380 13.10 14.01 -4.15
C LYS A 380 13.47 13.35 -2.83
N SER A 381 14.70 13.49 -2.41
CA SER A 381 15.19 13.00 -1.11
C SER A 381 14.54 13.75 0.06
N LEU A 382 14.10 12.99 1.05
CA LEU A 382 13.38 13.50 2.22
C LEU A 382 14.03 13.01 3.50
N VAL A 383 13.89 13.80 4.57
CA VAL A 383 14.44 13.50 5.90
C VAL A 383 13.43 13.86 6.99
N ILE A 384 13.45 13.10 8.09
CA ILE A 384 12.72 13.45 9.31
C ILE A 384 13.38 12.82 10.54
N HIS A 385 13.13 13.40 11.71
CA HIS A 385 13.50 12.82 13.01
C HIS A 385 12.28 12.12 13.62
N PRO A 386 12.15 10.79 13.55
CA PRO A 386 10.93 10.08 13.93
C PRO A 386 10.47 10.33 15.35
N ALA A 387 11.38 10.25 16.34
CA ALA A 387 11.06 10.36 17.75
C ALA A 387 10.37 11.69 18.14
N THR A 388 10.61 12.79 17.41
CA THR A 388 10.00 14.10 17.73
C THR A 388 8.89 14.50 16.75
N THR A 389 8.54 13.65 15.79
CA THR A 389 7.57 13.96 14.73
C THR A 389 6.57 12.82 14.51
N THR A 390 6.87 11.89 13.61
CA THR A 390 5.94 10.82 13.19
C THR A 390 5.61 9.82 14.29
N HIS A 391 6.45 9.70 15.32
CA HIS A 391 6.29 8.80 16.48
C HIS A 391 6.29 9.54 17.81
N SER A 392 6.03 10.85 17.79
CA SER A 392 6.09 11.72 19.00
C SER A 392 5.02 11.41 20.04
N GLN A 393 4.00 10.64 19.72
CA GLN A 393 2.99 10.15 20.65
C GLN A 393 3.41 8.90 21.44
N LEU A 394 4.48 8.21 21.00
CA LEU A 394 4.99 7.04 21.70
C LEU A 394 5.77 7.44 22.96
N THR A 395 5.70 6.62 23.98
CA THR A 395 6.53 6.72 25.17
C THR A 395 8.00 6.39 24.85
N ALA A 396 8.92 6.72 25.75
CA ALA A 396 10.34 6.38 25.58
C ALA A 396 10.58 4.86 25.48
N GLU A 397 9.80 4.07 26.21
CA GLU A 397 9.86 2.61 26.21
C GLU A 397 9.34 2.03 24.87
N GLU A 398 8.23 2.57 24.36
CA GLU A 398 7.68 2.16 23.06
C GLU A 398 8.58 2.57 21.89
N LEU A 399 9.26 3.72 21.97
CA LEU A 399 10.26 4.11 20.97
C LEU A 399 11.44 3.13 20.96
N GLU A 400 11.96 2.77 22.14
CA GLU A 400 13.07 1.81 22.27
C GLU A 400 12.67 0.42 21.76
N ASP A 401 11.45 -0.07 22.08
CA ASP A 401 10.92 -1.35 21.57
C ASP A 401 10.79 -1.36 20.03
N GLN A 402 10.59 -0.19 19.41
CA GLN A 402 10.57 -0.04 17.99
C GLN A 402 11.95 0.31 17.37
N GLY A 403 13.03 0.29 18.15
CA GLY A 403 14.38 0.62 17.70
C GLY A 403 14.53 2.08 17.25
N ILE A 404 13.76 3.00 17.83
CA ILE A 404 13.83 4.44 17.54
C ILE A 404 14.52 5.16 18.69
N HIS A 405 15.79 5.49 18.51
CA HIS A 405 16.60 6.15 19.51
C HIS A 405 16.55 7.69 19.35
N GLN A 406 17.19 8.41 20.29
CA GLN A 406 17.26 9.88 20.22
C GLN A 406 18.12 10.41 19.07
N GLY A 407 19.03 9.58 18.54
CA GLY A 407 19.85 9.91 17.36
C GLY A 407 19.30 9.38 16.03
N THR A 408 18.13 8.73 16.04
CA THR A 408 17.57 8.10 14.86
C THR A 408 17.06 9.13 13.85
N ILE A 409 17.55 9.03 12.62
CA ILE A 409 17.13 9.84 11.47
C ILE A 409 16.56 8.90 10.42
N ARG A 410 15.36 9.20 9.90
CA ARG A 410 14.78 8.50 8.76
C ARG A 410 15.07 9.24 7.48
N LEU A 411 15.65 8.55 6.51
CA LEU A 411 15.82 9.00 5.14
C LEU A 411 14.81 8.34 4.21
N SER A 412 14.37 9.07 3.20
CA SER A 412 13.71 8.57 2.01
C SER A 412 14.55 9.02 0.81
N ILE A 413 15.29 8.10 0.23
CA ILE A 413 16.26 8.42 -0.82
C ILE A 413 15.55 8.62 -2.15
N GLY A 414 15.82 9.77 -2.77
CA GLY A 414 15.24 10.18 -4.05
C GLY A 414 16.02 9.68 -5.27
N THR A 415 15.70 10.28 -6.41
CA THR A 415 16.27 9.92 -7.72
C THR A 415 17.31 10.90 -8.24
N GLU A 416 17.74 11.84 -7.40
CA GLU A 416 18.77 12.84 -7.72
C GLU A 416 20.10 12.18 -8.11
N ASN A 417 21.04 12.96 -8.62
CA ASN A 417 22.39 12.46 -8.86
C ASN A 417 23.02 12.01 -7.54
N ILE A 418 23.52 10.79 -7.50
CA ILE A 418 24.08 10.19 -6.27
C ILE A 418 25.24 10.99 -5.69
N ASN A 419 26.08 11.60 -6.52
CA ASN A 419 27.22 12.37 -6.03
C ASN A 419 26.74 13.62 -5.27
N ASP A 420 25.64 14.22 -5.70
CA ASP A 420 25.05 15.37 -5.02
C ASP A 420 24.42 14.95 -3.68
N ILE A 421 23.71 13.80 -3.65
CA ILE A 421 23.17 13.23 -2.40
C ILE A 421 24.30 12.98 -1.40
N LEU A 422 25.38 12.30 -1.82
CA LEU A 422 26.51 11.98 -0.94
C LEU A 422 27.24 13.24 -0.47
N ALA A 423 27.40 14.23 -1.34
CA ALA A 423 28.01 15.51 -0.97
C ALA A 423 27.16 16.29 0.05
N ASP A 424 25.83 16.23 -0.09
CA ASP A 424 24.92 16.88 0.86
C ASP A 424 24.93 16.18 2.24
N LEU A 425 24.97 14.85 2.26
CA LEU A 425 25.12 14.09 3.51
C LEU A 425 26.47 14.39 4.18
N GLU A 426 27.58 14.37 3.43
CA GLU A 426 28.94 14.63 3.96
C GLU A 426 29.06 16.04 4.57
N GLN A 427 28.55 17.06 3.87
CA GLN A 427 28.62 18.43 4.39
C GLN A 427 27.75 18.64 5.64
N ALA A 428 26.67 17.86 5.81
CA ALA A 428 25.79 17.95 6.96
C ALA A 428 26.42 17.37 8.24
N PHE A 429 27.35 16.43 8.12
CA PHE A 429 28.15 15.93 9.25
C PHE A 429 29.20 16.92 9.75
N ASN A 430 29.68 17.84 8.92
CA ASN A 430 30.70 18.85 9.25
C ASN A 430 30.07 20.11 9.86
#